data_2aa3a5a1efd3baa6b03503cef78ac412
#
_entry.id   2aa3a5a1efd3baa6b03503cef78ac412
#
_cell.length_a   1.000
_cell.length_b   1.000
_cell.length_c   1.000
_cell.angle_alpha   90.00
_cell.angle_beta   90.00
_cell.angle_gamma   90.00
#
_symmetry.space_group_name_H-M   'P 1'
#
loop_
_entity.id
_entity.type
_entity.pdbx_description
1 polymer ?
#
loop_
_entity_poly.entity_id
_entity_poly.type
_entity_poly.pdbx_seq_one_letter_code
_entity_poly.pdbx_strand_id
1 'polypeptide(L)'
;MSHPYESFMREAAELAERGRWSAAPNPTVGAVLVRDGVVVARGWHTAYGKSHAEVECLKDAEAKGVDPSACTLVVTLEPCNHQGQTPPCTEAVIAAGIRHVVIGLRDPNPKAAGGMECLAEAGVEVEAGVCEELCRDLVADFLIWQTTKRPYVMLKLAMTLDGRIATRTGHSRWITGETARHQVHELRANVGRAGGAILVGGNTLHTDNPLLTARLDDPVERQPLAVSISSRVPAPDSLLLFKERPTETIFFTTASGAATPRAAQLRERGV
;
A
#
# COMPACT_ATOMS: atom_id res chain seq x y z
N MET A 1 4.90 19.53 -24.38
CA MET A 1 6.05 18.62 -24.60
C MET A 1 6.15 17.77 -23.37
N SER A 2 6.41 16.45 -23.49
CA SER A 2 6.64 15.58 -22.33
C SER A 2 7.96 15.94 -21.66
N HIS A 3 8.01 15.78 -20.33
CA HIS A 3 9.23 16.02 -19.57
C HIS A 3 10.32 14.99 -19.92
N PRO A 4 11.61 15.34 -20.08
CA PRO A 4 12.65 14.41 -20.49
C PRO A 4 12.82 13.20 -19.57
N TYR A 5 12.46 13.32 -18.28
CA TYR A 5 12.52 12.23 -17.30
C TYR A 5 11.18 11.49 -17.10
N GLU A 6 10.13 11.78 -17.86
CA GLU A 6 8.81 11.16 -17.69
C GLU A 6 8.86 9.62 -17.81
N SER A 7 9.55 9.08 -18.82
CA SER A 7 9.67 7.63 -19.03
C SER A 7 10.41 6.93 -17.88
N PHE A 8 11.45 7.56 -17.34
CA PHE A 8 12.22 7.03 -16.20
C PHE A 8 11.42 7.09 -14.90
N MET A 9 10.62 8.14 -14.69
CA MET A 9 9.73 8.24 -13.55
C MET A 9 8.64 7.15 -13.58
N ARG A 10 8.10 6.83 -14.76
CA ARG A 10 7.17 5.71 -14.94
C ARG A 10 7.83 4.36 -14.62
N GLU A 11 9.07 4.15 -15.06
CA GLU A 11 9.83 2.95 -14.70
C GLU A 11 10.07 2.87 -13.18
N ALA A 12 10.43 3.98 -12.54
CA ALA A 12 10.57 4.04 -11.07
C ALA A 12 9.25 3.71 -10.35
N ALA A 13 8.11 4.19 -10.88
CA ALA A 13 6.79 3.88 -10.34
C ALA A 13 6.42 2.38 -10.48
N GLU A 14 6.73 1.77 -11.63
CA GLU A 14 6.54 0.32 -11.84
C GLU A 14 7.40 -0.52 -10.89
N LEU A 15 8.63 -0.09 -10.61
CA LEU A 15 9.49 -0.74 -9.61
C LEU A 15 8.90 -0.62 -8.19
N ALA A 16 8.39 0.56 -7.84
CA ALA A 16 7.77 0.81 -6.55
C ALA A 16 6.62 -0.15 -6.26
N GLU A 17 5.79 -0.46 -7.26
CA GLU A 17 4.65 -1.39 -7.10
C GLU A 17 5.06 -2.77 -6.57
N ARG A 18 6.31 -3.20 -6.77
CA ARG A 18 6.84 -4.46 -6.22
C ARG A 18 6.88 -4.48 -4.69
N GLY A 19 7.02 -3.30 -4.09
CA GLY A 19 7.05 -3.13 -2.62
C GLY A 19 5.71 -2.77 -1.99
N ARG A 20 4.68 -2.45 -2.79
CA ARG A 20 3.42 -1.82 -2.35
C ARG A 20 2.83 -2.37 -1.05
N TRP A 21 2.76 -3.67 -0.90
CA TRP A 21 2.12 -4.30 0.25
C TRP A 21 3.08 -4.66 1.37
N SER A 22 4.36 -4.77 1.05
CA SER A 22 5.43 -5.15 2.00
C SER A 22 6.02 -3.93 2.70
N ALA A 23 6.03 -2.78 2.03
CA ALA A 23 6.56 -1.53 2.57
C ALA A 23 5.66 -0.92 3.65
N ALA A 24 4.36 -1.23 3.66
CA ALA A 24 3.41 -0.67 4.63
C ALA A 24 3.87 -0.85 6.09
N PRO A 25 3.76 0.18 6.95
CA PRO A 25 3.08 1.47 6.77
C PRO A 25 3.92 2.56 6.08
N ASN A 26 5.13 2.26 5.59
CA ASN A 26 5.96 3.18 4.83
C ASN A 26 5.38 3.40 3.42
N PRO A 27 5.68 4.54 2.78
CA PRO A 27 5.23 4.79 1.42
C PRO A 27 5.87 3.83 0.42
N THR A 28 5.14 3.56 -0.66
CA THR A 28 5.60 2.78 -1.81
C THR A 28 6.49 3.65 -2.70
N VAL A 29 7.80 3.41 -2.71
CA VAL A 29 8.79 4.25 -3.41
C VAL A 29 9.65 3.43 -4.32
N GLY A 30 9.96 3.98 -5.49
CA GLY A 30 10.92 3.44 -6.45
C GLY A 30 11.88 4.51 -6.93
N ALA A 31 13.07 4.07 -7.31
CA ALA A 31 14.16 4.93 -7.78
C ALA A 31 14.94 4.27 -8.91
N VAL A 32 15.42 5.08 -9.85
CA VAL A 32 16.35 4.66 -10.89
C VAL A 32 17.49 5.66 -11.03
N LEU A 33 18.68 5.16 -11.34
CA LEU A 33 19.80 5.99 -11.81
C LEU A 33 19.83 5.99 -13.31
N VAL A 34 19.89 7.20 -13.90
CA VAL A 34 19.91 7.44 -15.34
C VAL A 34 21.24 8.05 -15.74
N ARG A 35 21.90 7.47 -16.75
CA ARG A 35 23.11 7.99 -17.38
C ARG A 35 22.98 7.89 -18.88
N ASP A 36 23.28 8.98 -19.58
CA ASP A 36 23.21 9.07 -21.05
C ASP A 36 21.87 8.59 -21.64
N GLY A 37 20.75 8.92 -20.97
CA GLY A 37 19.41 8.53 -21.40
C GLY A 37 19.06 7.05 -21.18
N VAL A 38 19.84 6.31 -20.39
CA VAL A 38 19.63 4.89 -20.09
C VAL A 38 19.57 4.64 -18.59
N VAL A 39 18.65 3.79 -18.14
CA VAL A 39 18.58 3.34 -16.75
C VAL A 39 19.71 2.34 -16.46
N VAL A 40 20.63 2.72 -15.59
CA VAL A 40 21.83 1.92 -15.24
C VAL A 40 21.70 1.19 -13.90
N ALA A 41 20.88 1.72 -12.97
CA ALA A 41 20.58 1.06 -11.69
C ALA A 41 19.13 1.28 -11.28
N ARG A 42 18.62 0.39 -10.42
CA ARG A 42 17.22 0.30 -10.01
C ARG A 42 17.10 0.00 -8.53
N GLY A 43 16.10 0.59 -7.87
CA GLY A 43 15.80 0.30 -6.48
C GLY A 43 14.33 0.55 -6.15
N TRP A 44 13.83 -0.13 -5.15
CA TRP A 44 12.50 0.14 -4.57
C TRP A 44 12.51 -0.22 -3.09
N HIS A 45 11.61 0.38 -2.33
CA HIS A 45 11.45 0.02 -0.91
C HIS A 45 10.82 -1.37 -0.81
N THR A 46 11.62 -2.36 -0.46
CA THR A 46 11.24 -3.78 -0.56
C THR A 46 10.30 -4.22 0.56
N ALA A 47 10.50 -3.72 1.79
CA ALA A 47 9.69 -4.06 2.96
C ALA A 47 9.93 -3.06 4.10
N TYR A 48 8.95 -2.95 5.02
CA TYR A 48 9.08 -2.16 6.23
C TYR A 48 10.36 -2.52 7.02
N GLY A 49 11.10 -1.49 7.45
CA GLY A 49 12.36 -1.64 8.18
C GLY A 49 13.58 -1.99 7.31
N LYS A 50 13.42 -2.15 6.00
CA LYS A 50 14.53 -2.29 5.05
C LYS A 50 14.95 -0.95 4.48
N SER A 51 16.04 -0.93 3.71
CA SER A 51 16.53 0.28 3.05
C SER A 51 15.47 0.89 2.13
N HIS A 52 15.48 2.20 2.01
CA HIS A 52 14.61 2.94 1.08
C HIS A 52 15.08 2.77 -0.37
N ALA A 53 14.22 3.18 -1.30
CA ALA A 53 14.42 2.98 -2.74
C ALA A 53 15.74 3.56 -3.24
N GLU A 54 16.11 4.76 -2.77
CA GLU A 54 17.34 5.45 -3.13
C GLU A 54 18.56 4.63 -2.75
N VAL A 55 18.59 4.12 -1.52
CA VAL A 55 19.70 3.30 -1.01
C VAL A 55 19.77 1.95 -1.73
N GLU A 56 18.64 1.32 -2.02
CA GLU A 56 18.61 0.09 -2.81
C GLU A 56 19.10 0.34 -4.25
N CYS A 57 18.76 1.48 -4.84
CA CYS A 57 19.25 1.89 -6.16
C CYS A 57 20.77 2.12 -6.16
N LEU A 58 21.32 2.72 -5.11
CA LEU A 58 22.77 2.91 -4.95
C LEU A 58 23.49 1.58 -4.76
N LYS A 59 22.94 0.62 -4.02
CA LYS A 59 23.50 -0.73 -3.89
C LYS A 59 23.51 -1.48 -5.22
N ASP A 60 22.44 -1.34 -6.01
CA ASP A 60 22.40 -1.94 -7.36
C ASP A 60 23.43 -1.32 -8.29
N ALA A 61 23.67 0.01 -8.17
CA ALA A 61 24.75 0.69 -8.91
C ALA A 61 26.13 0.15 -8.50
N GLU A 62 26.39 0.02 -7.20
CA GLU A 62 27.64 -0.54 -6.69
C GLU A 62 27.88 -1.96 -7.22
N ALA A 63 26.86 -2.82 -7.13
CA ALA A 63 26.93 -4.21 -7.62
C ALA A 63 27.23 -4.30 -9.12
N LYS A 64 26.87 -3.28 -9.90
CA LYS A 64 27.10 -3.18 -11.33
C LYS A 64 28.36 -2.40 -11.72
N GLY A 65 29.09 -1.88 -10.72
CA GLY A 65 30.28 -1.03 -10.97
C GLY A 65 29.92 0.32 -11.64
N VAL A 66 28.73 0.83 -11.38
CA VAL A 66 28.26 2.13 -11.90
C VAL A 66 28.65 3.22 -10.91
N ASP A 67 29.33 4.27 -11.40
CA ASP A 67 29.59 5.48 -10.62
C ASP A 67 28.31 6.35 -10.56
N PRO A 68 27.69 6.51 -9.37
CA PRO A 68 26.47 7.31 -9.23
C PRO A 68 26.68 8.81 -9.49
N SER A 69 27.91 9.32 -9.29
CA SER A 69 28.23 10.74 -9.46
C SER A 69 28.05 11.24 -10.90
N ALA A 70 28.08 10.32 -11.87
CA ALA A 70 27.84 10.58 -13.30
C ALA A 70 26.37 10.35 -13.71
N CYS A 71 25.45 10.16 -12.74
CA CYS A 71 24.06 9.80 -13.00
C CYS A 71 23.09 10.86 -12.46
N THR A 72 21.88 10.87 -13.03
CA THR A 72 20.70 11.53 -12.45
C THR A 72 19.90 10.50 -11.65
N LEU A 73 19.56 10.81 -10.41
CA LEU A 73 18.61 10.01 -9.62
C LEU A 73 17.19 10.46 -9.94
N VAL A 74 16.33 9.53 -10.37
CA VAL A 74 14.90 9.73 -10.56
C VAL A 74 14.17 8.93 -9.49
N VAL A 75 13.38 9.58 -8.64
CA VAL A 75 12.72 8.96 -7.48
C VAL A 75 11.26 9.41 -7.37
N THR A 76 10.35 8.48 -7.05
CA THR A 76 8.91 8.74 -7.05
C THR A 76 8.43 9.61 -5.90
N LEU A 77 9.18 9.67 -4.78
CA LEU A 77 8.87 10.48 -3.60
C LEU A 77 10.14 11.22 -3.14
N GLU A 78 9.98 12.40 -2.58
CA GLU A 78 11.07 13.19 -2.02
C GLU A 78 11.94 12.36 -1.06
N PRO A 79 13.28 12.33 -1.24
CA PRO A 79 14.18 11.63 -0.34
C PRO A 79 14.06 12.16 1.10
N CYS A 80 13.89 11.25 2.06
CA CYS A 80 13.71 11.63 3.45
C CYS A 80 14.94 12.32 4.04
N ASN A 81 14.69 13.32 4.92
CA ASN A 81 15.72 14.10 5.62
C ASN A 81 15.60 13.96 7.15
N HIS A 82 15.28 12.76 7.64
CA HIS A 82 15.21 12.50 9.07
C HIS A 82 15.85 11.16 9.41
N GLN A 83 16.38 11.06 10.62
CA GLN A 83 16.86 9.79 11.18
C GLN A 83 15.65 8.97 11.62
N GLY A 84 15.38 7.91 10.89
CA GLY A 84 14.35 6.91 11.20
C GLY A 84 14.97 5.61 11.69
N GLN A 85 14.44 4.47 11.22
CA GLN A 85 15.07 3.16 11.39
C GLN A 85 16.34 3.02 10.53
N THR A 86 16.44 3.83 9.48
CA THR A 86 17.61 3.97 8.60
C THR A 86 18.09 5.42 8.61
N PRO A 87 19.36 5.68 8.27
CA PRO A 87 19.85 7.06 8.06
C PRO A 87 19.06 7.78 6.96
N PRO A 88 19.08 9.14 6.94
CA PRO A 88 18.42 9.93 5.90
C PRO A 88 18.89 9.55 4.50
N CYS A 89 17.96 9.44 3.55
CA CYS A 89 18.31 9.17 2.16
C CYS A 89 19.08 10.33 1.52
N THR A 90 18.85 11.57 1.97
CA THR A 90 19.60 12.74 1.52
C THR A 90 21.11 12.59 1.77
N GLU A 91 21.52 12.05 2.92
CA GLU A 91 22.91 11.78 3.24
C GLU A 91 23.53 10.76 2.27
N ALA A 92 22.80 9.68 1.96
CA ALA A 92 23.27 8.65 1.03
C ALA A 92 23.42 9.21 -0.39
N VAL A 93 22.48 10.05 -0.86
CA VAL A 93 22.51 10.70 -2.17
C VAL A 93 23.69 11.66 -2.28
N ILE A 94 23.93 12.48 -1.25
CA ILE A 94 25.06 13.43 -1.20
C ILE A 94 26.39 12.69 -1.16
N ALA A 95 26.50 11.66 -0.31
CA ALA A 95 27.71 10.85 -0.17
C ALA A 95 28.06 10.08 -1.45
N ALA A 96 27.05 9.70 -2.26
CA ALA A 96 27.23 9.08 -3.56
C ALA A 96 27.70 10.07 -4.66
N GLY A 97 27.77 11.37 -4.34
CA GLY A 97 28.21 12.40 -5.30
C GLY A 97 27.20 12.73 -6.39
N ILE A 98 25.94 12.34 -6.24
CA ILE A 98 24.87 12.66 -7.19
C ILE A 98 24.64 14.16 -7.23
N ARG A 99 24.60 14.72 -8.45
CA ARG A 99 24.47 16.18 -8.67
C ARG A 99 23.11 16.60 -9.20
N HIS A 100 22.28 15.69 -9.64
CA HIS A 100 20.97 15.96 -10.17
C HIS A 100 19.96 14.92 -9.67
N VAL A 101 18.85 15.40 -9.09
CA VAL A 101 17.76 14.58 -8.55
C VAL A 101 16.43 15.05 -9.11
N VAL A 102 15.67 14.11 -9.68
CA VAL A 102 14.32 14.34 -10.23
C VAL A 102 13.30 13.63 -9.35
N ILE A 103 12.37 14.38 -8.78
CA ILE A 103 11.39 13.94 -7.80
C ILE A 103 9.99 13.94 -8.41
N GLY A 104 9.25 12.84 -8.24
CA GLY A 104 7.86 12.76 -8.67
C GLY A 104 6.92 13.56 -7.77
N LEU A 105 6.94 13.31 -6.48
CA LEU A 105 6.05 13.93 -5.49
C LEU A 105 6.86 14.43 -4.29
N ARG A 106 6.52 15.63 -3.79
CA ARG A 106 7.05 16.11 -2.50
C ARG A 106 6.44 15.34 -1.33
N ASP A 107 7.24 15.06 -0.29
CA ASP A 107 6.73 14.35 0.88
C ASP A 107 5.84 15.29 1.72
N PRO A 108 4.55 14.97 1.89
CA PRO A 108 3.64 15.79 2.70
C PRO A 108 3.82 15.59 4.21
N ASN A 109 4.63 14.60 4.62
CA ASN A 109 4.91 14.32 6.02
C ASN A 109 5.93 15.34 6.57
N PRO A 110 5.53 16.28 7.45
CA PRO A 110 6.45 17.33 7.94
C PRO A 110 7.70 16.80 8.66
N LYS A 111 7.66 15.53 9.11
CA LYS A 111 8.81 14.90 9.78
C LYS A 111 9.84 14.37 8.80
N ALA A 112 9.44 14.03 7.59
CA ALA A 112 10.30 13.47 6.55
C ALA A 112 10.66 14.51 5.48
N ALA A 113 9.86 15.55 5.33
CA ALA A 113 10.06 16.65 4.38
C ALA A 113 11.37 17.44 4.63
N GLY A 114 11.74 18.26 3.66
CA GLY A 114 12.96 19.06 3.72
C GLY A 114 14.14 18.38 3.02
N GLY A 115 13.90 17.28 2.34
CA GLY A 115 14.91 16.60 1.55
C GLY A 115 15.36 17.40 0.34
N MET A 116 14.43 18.08 -0.34
CA MET A 116 14.76 18.95 -1.47
C MET A 116 15.66 20.10 -1.04
N GLU A 117 15.30 20.76 0.04
CA GLU A 117 16.06 21.91 0.59
C GLU A 117 17.46 21.46 1.02
N CYS A 118 17.58 20.33 1.73
CA CYS A 118 18.86 19.75 2.15
C CYS A 118 19.76 19.39 0.95
N LEU A 119 19.21 18.77 -0.08
CA LEU A 119 19.93 18.44 -1.31
C LEU A 119 20.41 19.70 -2.05
N ALA A 120 19.53 20.72 -2.17
CA ALA A 120 19.87 21.98 -2.81
C ALA A 120 20.97 22.74 -2.05
N GLU A 121 20.92 22.77 -0.72
CA GLU A 121 21.97 23.37 0.14
C GLU A 121 23.32 22.66 -0.01
N ALA A 122 23.30 21.36 -0.32
CA ALA A 122 24.49 20.57 -0.63
C ALA A 122 24.99 20.75 -2.08
N GLY A 123 24.33 21.61 -2.89
CA GLY A 123 24.73 21.88 -4.27
C GLY A 123 24.18 20.86 -5.30
N VAL A 124 23.19 20.09 -4.93
CA VAL A 124 22.48 19.17 -5.84
C VAL A 124 21.39 19.95 -6.58
N GLU A 125 21.33 19.82 -7.89
CA GLU A 125 20.20 20.33 -8.69
C GLU A 125 18.98 19.43 -8.47
N VAL A 126 17.83 20.02 -8.10
CA VAL A 126 16.62 19.28 -7.75
C VAL A 126 15.44 19.77 -8.59
N GLU A 127 14.82 18.86 -9.33
CA GLU A 127 13.56 19.08 -10.04
C GLU A 127 12.44 18.29 -9.36
N ALA A 128 11.22 18.84 -9.27
CA ALA A 128 10.07 18.14 -8.66
C ALA A 128 8.80 18.28 -9.50
N GLY A 129 7.86 17.35 -9.31
CA GLY A 129 6.55 17.35 -9.97
C GLY A 129 6.50 16.55 -11.27
N VAL A 130 7.54 15.75 -11.57
CA VAL A 130 7.55 14.91 -12.77
C VAL A 130 6.63 13.69 -12.55
N CYS A 131 5.58 13.58 -13.37
CA CYS A 131 4.49 12.59 -13.20
C CYS A 131 3.84 12.63 -11.81
N GLU A 132 3.62 13.82 -11.26
CA GLU A 132 3.16 14.00 -9.87
C GLU A 132 1.89 13.22 -9.55
N GLU A 133 0.89 13.21 -10.44
CA GLU A 133 -0.36 12.48 -10.23
C GLU A 133 -0.11 10.96 -10.12
N LEU A 134 0.71 10.39 -11.00
CA LEU A 134 1.10 8.98 -10.94
C LEU A 134 1.78 8.65 -9.59
N CYS A 135 2.71 9.48 -9.18
CA CYS A 135 3.43 9.30 -7.91
C CYS A 135 2.51 9.49 -6.70
N ARG A 136 1.53 10.39 -6.77
CA ARG A 136 0.50 10.60 -5.75
C ARG A 136 -0.41 9.39 -5.59
N ASP A 137 -0.86 8.80 -6.70
CA ASP A 137 -1.68 7.58 -6.70
C ASP A 137 -0.91 6.39 -6.12
N LEU A 138 0.39 6.31 -6.39
CA LEU A 138 1.27 5.26 -5.88
C LEU A 138 1.35 5.23 -4.34
N VAL A 139 1.25 6.39 -3.69
CA VAL A 139 1.34 6.53 -2.23
C VAL A 139 0.03 7.03 -1.60
N ALA A 140 -1.12 6.82 -2.27
CA ALA A 140 -2.40 7.37 -1.84
C ALA A 140 -2.82 6.92 -0.43
N ASP A 141 -2.56 5.69 -0.05
CA ASP A 141 -2.82 5.14 1.28
C ASP A 141 -1.98 5.84 2.36
N PHE A 142 -0.70 6.04 2.10
CA PHE A 142 0.21 6.80 2.97
C PHE A 142 -0.24 8.27 3.10
N LEU A 143 -0.55 8.93 1.97
CA LEU A 143 -1.02 10.33 1.97
C LEU A 143 -2.28 10.52 2.80
N ILE A 144 -3.30 9.68 2.59
CA ILE A 144 -4.57 9.76 3.32
C ILE A 144 -4.32 9.57 4.82
N TRP A 145 -3.49 8.61 5.22
CA TRP A 145 -3.15 8.42 6.61
C TRP A 145 -2.40 9.61 7.21
N GLN A 146 -1.40 10.16 6.50
CA GLN A 146 -0.63 11.30 7.00
C GLN A 146 -1.48 12.56 7.16
N THR A 147 -2.35 12.84 6.22
CA THR A 147 -3.12 14.10 6.19
C THR A 147 -4.44 14.04 6.97
N THR A 148 -5.08 12.88 7.05
CA THR A 148 -6.44 12.77 7.63
C THR A 148 -6.55 11.86 8.84
N LYS A 149 -5.57 10.98 9.07
CA LYS A 149 -5.60 9.88 10.05
C LYS A 149 -6.78 8.92 9.84
N ARG A 150 -7.26 8.83 8.61
CA ARG A 150 -8.30 7.89 8.17
C ARG A 150 -7.67 6.75 7.37
N PRO A 151 -8.23 5.55 7.42
CA PRO A 151 -7.76 4.46 6.57
C PRO A 151 -8.03 4.77 5.09
N TYR A 152 -7.13 4.31 4.22
CA TYR A 152 -7.41 4.24 2.79
C TYR A 152 -8.45 3.14 2.54
N VAL A 153 -9.49 3.44 1.76
CA VAL A 153 -10.59 2.50 1.48
C VAL A 153 -10.61 2.16 -0.01
N MET A 154 -10.44 0.88 -0.31
CA MET A 154 -10.58 0.33 -1.65
C MET A 154 -11.93 -0.38 -1.79
N LEU A 155 -12.79 0.09 -2.68
CA LEU A 155 -14.06 -0.57 -2.99
C LEU A 155 -13.85 -1.64 -4.07
N LYS A 156 -14.13 -2.92 -3.74
CA LYS A 156 -14.14 -4.04 -4.69
C LYS A 156 -15.55 -4.56 -4.90
N LEU A 157 -16.01 -4.56 -6.14
CA LEU A 157 -17.29 -5.12 -6.53
C LEU A 157 -17.11 -6.25 -7.56
N ALA A 158 -17.95 -7.29 -7.44
CA ALA A 158 -18.18 -8.24 -8.53
C ALA A 158 -19.57 -7.94 -9.11
N MET A 159 -19.62 -7.53 -10.36
CA MET A 159 -20.86 -7.11 -11.02
C MET A 159 -20.91 -7.57 -12.47
N THR A 160 -22.10 -7.69 -13.01
CA THR A 160 -22.34 -7.93 -14.43
C THR A 160 -22.02 -6.68 -15.25
N LEU A 161 -22.00 -6.80 -16.57
CA LEU A 161 -21.71 -5.67 -17.47
C LEU A 161 -22.71 -4.52 -17.32
N ASP A 162 -23.95 -4.84 -16.95
CA ASP A 162 -25.02 -3.86 -16.64
C ASP A 162 -25.06 -3.43 -15.17
N GLY A 163 -23.99 -3.71 -14.40
CA GLY A 163 -23.81 -3.22 -13.03
C GLY A 163 -24.61 -3.95 -11.95
N ARG A 164 -25.07 -5.19 -12.21
CA ARG A 164 -25.83 -5.98 -11.22
C ARG A 164 -24.87 -6.83 -10.38
N ILE A 165 -25.12 -6.90 -9.07
CA ILE A 165 -24.38 -7.72 -8.11
C ILE A 165 -25.09 -9.05 -7.78
N ALA A 166 -26.36 -9.19 -8.17
CA ALA A 166 -27.16 -10.40 -8.02
C ALA A 166 -28.36 -10.36 -8.98
N THR A 167 -29.00 -11.51 -9.21
CA THR A 167 -30.31 -11.60 -9.88
C THR A 167 -31.41 -11.02 -8.99
N ARG A 168 -32.62 -10.84 -9.55
CA ARG A 168 -33.81 -10.42 -8.81
C ARG A 168 -34.18 -11.39 -7.66
N THR A 169 -33.81 -12.66 -7.77
CA THR A 169 -34.01 -13.70 -6.75
C THR A 169 -32.87 -13.80 -5.75
N GLY A 170 -31.85 -12.92 -5.81
CA GLY A 170 -30.73 -12.91 -4.90
C GLY A 170 -29.58 -13.86 -5.28
N HIS A 171 -29.66 -14.56 -6.42
CA HIS A 171 -28.59 -15.46 -6.86
C HIS A 171 -27.41 -14.65 -7.40
N SER A 172 -26.21 -14.85 -6.80
CA SER A 172 -24.98 -14.08 -7.11
C SER A 172 -23.78 -14.94 -7.51
N ARG A 173 -23.92 -16.26 -7.60
CA ARG A 173 -22.82 -17.21 -7.90
C ARG A 173 -22.99 -17.80 -9.28
N TRP A 174 -22.03 -17.73 -10.23
CA TRP A 174 -20.81 -16.90 -10.14
C TRP A 174 -20.94 -15.78 -11.18
N ILE A 175 -20.68 -14.53 -10.78
CA ILE A 175 -20.71 -13.38 -11.70
C ILE A 175 -19.38 -13.27 -12.44
N THR A 176 -18.28 -13.59 -11.78
CA THR A 176 -16.91 -13.51 -12.33
C THR A 176 -16.27 -14.90 -12.42
N GLY A 177 -15.36 -15.07 -13.39
CA GLY A 177 -14.63 -16.30 -13.63
C GLY A 177 -13.65 -16.65 -12.50
N GLU A 178 -13.05 -17.84 -12.59
CA GLU A 178 -12.13 -18.37 -11.58
C GLU A 178 -10.88 -17.52 -11.43
N THR A 179 -10.27 -17.09 -12.54
CA THR A 179 -9.09 -16.22 -12.53
C THR A 179 -9.35 -14.91 -11.78
N ALA A 180 -10.50 -14.26 -11.99
CA ALA A 180 -10.85 -13.04 -11.29
C ALA A 180 -11.08 -13.29 -9.78
N ARG A 181 -11.62 -14.45 -9.40
CA ARG A 181 -11.75 -14.83 -7.99
C ARG A 181 -10.40 -15.13 -7.35
N HIS A 182 -9.47 -15.75 -8.09
CA HIS A 182 -8.09 -15.95 -7.63
C HIS A 182 -7.40 -14.60 -7.33
N GLN A 183 -7.48 -13.63 -8.24
CA GLN A 183 -6.96 -12.27 -8.04
C GLN A 183 -7.54 -11.60 -6.78
N VAL A 184 -8.81 -11.85 -6.46
CA VAL A 184 -9.41 -11.35 -5.20
C VAL A 184 -8.76 -12.00 -3.98
N HIS A 185 -8.36 -13.26 -4.04
CA HIS A 185 -7.65 -13.90 -2.94
C HIS A 185 -6.21 -13.41 -2.83
N GLU A 186 -5.52 -13.13 -3.93
CA GLU A 186 -4.21 -12.45 -3.93
C GLU A 186 -4.32 -11.05 -3.29
N LEU A 187 -5.34 -10.26 -3.68
CA LEU A 187 -5.59 -8.95 -3.08
C LEU A 187 -5.82 -9.06 -1.56
N ARG A 188 -6.59 -10.06 -1.10
CA ARG A 188 -6.80 -10.27 0.34
C ARG A 188 -5.51 -10.64 1.07
N ALA A 189 -4.68 -11.49 0.49
CA ALA A 189 -3.37 -11.83 1.06
C ALA A 189 -2.48 -10.60 1.18
N ASN A 190 -2.47 -9.75 0.15
CA ASN A 190 -1.73 -8.51 0.12
C ASN A 190 -2.25 -7.50 1.17
N VAL A 191 -3.57 -7.35 1.30
CA VAL A 191 -4.19 -6.54 2.36
C VAL A 191 -3.80 -7.07 3.74
N GLY A 192 -3.78 -8.39 3.94
CA GLY A 192 -3.32 -9.03 5.18
C GLY A 192 -1.86 -8.71 5.47
N ARG A 193 -0.98 -8.83 4.47
CA ARG A 193 0.46 -8.50 4.58
C ARG A 193 0.67 -7.05 5.00
N ALA A 194 -0.09 -6.13 4.44
CA ALA A 194 -0.06 -4.71 4.81
C ALA A 194 -0.71 -4.40 6.17
N GLY A 195 -1.25 -5.38 6.89
CA GLY A 195 -1.95 -5.18 8.16
C GLY A 195 -3.36 -4.60 8.02
N GLY A 196 -3.94 -4.68 6.85
CA GLY A 196 -5.27 -4.16 6.55
C GLY A 196 -6.41 -5.13 6.87
N ALA A 197 -7.63 -4.74 6.48
CA ALA A 197 -8.87 -5.43 6.81
C ALA A 197 -9.79 -5.61 5.58
N ILE A 198 -10.61 -6.65 5.60
CA ILE A 198 -11.71 -6.85 4.65
C ILE A 198 -13.02 -6.52 5.36
N LEU A 199 -13.74 -5.51 4.86
CA LEU A 199 -15.00 -5.06 5.43
C LEU A 199 -16.19 -5.51 4.58
N VAL A 200 -17.24 -6.02 5.24
CA VAL A 200 -18.52 -6.35 4.63
C VAL A 200 -19.68 -5.81 5.44
N GLY A 201 -20.78 -5.48 4.76
CA GLY A 201 -22.04 -5.11 5.42
C GLY A 201 -22.75 -6.31 6.05
N GLY A 202 -23.65 -6.05 7.00
CA GLY A 202 -24.40 -7.08 7.72
C GLY A 202 -25.20 -8.02 6.84
N ASN A 203 -25.74 -7.54 5.71
CA ASN A 203 -26.46 -8.39 4.78
C ASN A 203 -25.55 -9.46 4.17
N THR A 204 -24.38 -9.06 3.67
CA THR A 204 -23.36 -10.00 3.16
C THR A 204 -22.90 -10.97 4.24
N LEU A 205 -22.66 -10.46 5.46
CA LEU A 205 -22.28 -11.30 6.60
C LEU A 205 -23.31 -12.41 6.87
N HIS A 206 -24.58 -12.07 6.89
CA HIS A 206 -25.65 -13.04 7.17
C HIS A 206 -25.95 -13.99 6.01
N THR A 207 -25.90 -13.49 4.78
CA THR A 207 -26.29 -14.28 3.58
C THR A 207 -25.17 -15.22 3.16
N ASP A 208 -23.92 -14.74 3.14
CA ASP A 208 -22.78 -15.50 2.60
C ASP A 208 -22.01 -16.25 3.68
N ASN A 209 -22.20 -15.90 4.96
CA ASN A 209 -21.48 -16.45 6.11
C ASN A 209 -19.96 -16.59 5.84
N PRO A 210 -19.27 -15.50 5.45
CA PRO A 210 -17.92 -15.57 4.92
C PRO A 210 -16.88 -15.59 6.04
N LEU A 211 -15.74 -16.26 5.80
CA LEU A 211 -14.55 -16.17 6.66
C LEU A 211 -13.68 -14.93 6.38
N LEU A 212 -13.87 -14.27 5.24
CA LEU A 212 -13.09 -13.12 4.77
C LEU A 212 -11.58 -13.38 4.67
N THR A 213 -11.18 -14.64 4.55
CA THR A 213 -9.80 -15.07 4.41
C THR A 213 -9.29 -14.96 2.97
N ALA A 214 -7.98 -14.82 2.82
CA ALA A 214 -7.27 -15.17 1.61
C ALA A 214 -7.09 -16.71 1.55
N ARG A 215 -7.32 -17.30 0.39
CA ARG A 215 -7.14 -18.74 0.12
C ARG A 215 -6.37 -18.86 -1.19
N LEU A 216 -5.09 -19.18 -1.08
CA LEU A 216 -4.15 -19.39 -2.17
C LEU A 216 -3.56 -20.81 -2.03
N ASP A 217 -2.92 -21.28 -3.07
CA ASP A 217 -2.24 -22.59 -3.04
C ASP A 217 -1.05 -22.55 -2.07
N ASP A 218 -0.33 -21.41 -2.06
CA ASP A 218 0.74 -21.17 -1.09
C ASP A 218 0.19 -20.65 0.26
N PRO A 219 0.85 -20.97 1.38
CA PRO A 219 0.48 -20.46 2.70
C PRO A 219 0.45 -18.94 2.75
N VAL A 220 -0.64 -18.36 3.26
CA VAL A 220 -0.77 -16.92 3.47
C VAL A 220 -0.13 -16.55 4.79
N GLU A 221 0.97 -15.79 4.74
CA GLU A 221 1.77 -15.40 5.89
C GLU A 221 0.93 -14.69 6.98
N ARG A 222 0.05 -13.77 6.55
CA ARG A 222 -0.84 -13.01 7.43
C ARG A 222 -2.21 -12.84 6.79
N GLN A 223 -3.25 -13.28 7.49
CA GLN A 223 -4.63 -13.06 7.05
C GLN A 223 -5.05 -11.60 7.32
N PRO A 224 -5.91 -11.00 6.46
CA PRO A 224 -6.50 -9.68 6.76
C PRO A 224 -7.42 -9.77 7.98
N LEU A 225 -7.54 -8.68 8.73
CA LEU A 225 -8.60 -8.57 9.73
C LEU A 225 -9.96 -8.66 9.05
N ALA A 226 -10.90 -9.31 9.71
CA ALA A 226 -12.28 -9.37 9.26
C ALA A 226 -13.09 -8.28 9.92
N VAL A 227 -13.75 -7.43 9.14
CA VAL A 227 -14.57 -6.33 9.65
C VAL A 227 -16.00 -6.46 9.14
N SER A 228 -16.96 -6.31 10.03
CA SER A 228 -18.37 -6.23 9.63
C SER A 228 -19.09 -5.10 10.33
N ILE A 229 -20.06 -4.53 9.62
CA ILE A 229 -20.90 -3.42 10.09
C ILE A 229 -22.37 -3.81 10.00
N SER A 230 -23.08 -3.85 11.11
CA SER A 230 -24.51 -4.20 11.15
C SER A 230 -25.19 -3.69 12.40
N SER A 231 -26.40 -3.17 12.28
CA SER A 231 -27.26 -2.84 13.42
C SER A 231 -27.79 -4.09 14.11
N ARG A 232 -27.90 -5.23 13.43
CA ARG A 232 -28.34 -6.51 14.00
C ARG A 232 -27.14 -7.32 14.46
N VAL A 233 -27.05 -7.55 15.77
CA VAL A 233 -26.01 -8.38 16.38
C VAL A 233 -26.38 -9.86 16.26
N PRO A 234 -25.56 -10.67 15.55
CA PRO A 234 -25.78 -12.11 15.41
C PRO A 234 -25.56 -12.85 16.73
N ALA A 235 -26.11 -14.06 16.85
CA ALA A 235 -25.70 -14.94 17.92
C ALA A 235 -24.24 -15.42 17.72
N PRO A 236 -23.44 -15.56 18.79
CA PRO A 236 -22.01 -15.92 18.67
C PRO A 236 -21.73 -17.20 17.89
N ASP A 237 -22.65 -18.17 17.96
CA ASP A 237 -22.52 -19.45 17.28
C ASP A 237 -23.20 -19.52 15.92
N SER A 238 -23.76 -18.43 15.43
CA SER A 238 -24.50 -18.44 14.17
C SER A 238 -23.65 -18.25 12.92
N LEU A 239 -22.43 -17.70 13.07
CA LEU A 239 -21.57 -17.34 11.94
C LEU A 239 -20.17 -17.91 12.09
N LEU A 240 -19.60 -18.39 10.98
CA LEU A 240 -18.25 -18.96 10.92
C LEU A 240 -17.17 -17.98 11.40
N LEU A 241 -17.33 -16.70 11.06
CA LEU A 241 -16.38 -15.67 11.42
C LEU A 241 -16.14 -15.57 12.92
N PHE A 242 -17.23 -15.65 13.73
CA PHE A 242 -17.14 -15.58 15.19
C PHE A 242 -16.71 -16.88 15.86
N LYS A 243 -16.83 -18.01 15.15
CA LYS A 243 -16.37 -19.32 15.64
C LYS A 243 -14.90 -19.55 15.39
N GLU A 244 -14.46 -19.24 14.16
CA GLU A 244 -13.13 -19.65 13.67
C GLU A 244 -12.09 -18.52 13.80
N ARG A 245 -12.53 -17.25 13.83
CA ARG A 245 -11.64 -16.09 13.84
C ARG A 245 -12.07 -14.98 14.79
N PRO A 246 -12.52 -15.26 16.02
CA PRO A 246 -13.05 -14.23 16.91
C PRO A 246 -12.05 -13.09 17.18
N THR A 247 -10.81 -13.41 17.52
CA THR A 247 -9.75 -12.42 17.83
C THR A 247 -9.22 -11.62 16.65
N GLU A 248 -9.54 -12.06 15.43
CA GLU A 248 -9.19 -11.37 14.18
C GLU A 248 -10.41 -10.66 13.56
N THR A 249 -11.51 -10.56 14.32
CA THR A 249 -12.77 -9.99 13.87
C THR A 249 -13.12 -8.73 14.64
N ILE A 250 -13.49 -7.67 13.92
CA ILE A 250 -14.04 -6.43 14.47
C ILE A 250 -15.47 -6.28 13.99
N PHE A 251 -16.40 -6.16 14.91
CA PHE A 251 -17.82 -6.01 14.62
C PHE A 251 -18.32 -4.63 15.06
N PHE A 252 -18.66 -3.79 14.10
CA PHE A 252 -19.26 -2.48 14.37
C PHE A 252 -20.78 -2.59 14.40
N THR A 253 -21.39 -2.02 15.45
CA THR A 253 -22.84 -1.99 15.60
C THR A 253 -23.31 -0.66 16.20
N THR A 254 -24.63 -0.47 16.28
CA THR A 254 -25.23 0.70 16.94
C THR A 254 -25.04 0.65 18.46
N ALA A 255 -25.20 1.79 19.15
CA ALA A 255 -25.15 1.83 20.62
C ALA A 255 -26.17 0.86 21.27
N SER A 256 -27.38 0.77 20.69
CA SER A 256 -28.40 -0.21 21.16
C SER A 256 -27.98 -1.66 20.89
N GLY A 257 -27.34 -1.94 19.75
CA GLY A 257 -26.78 -3.26 19.44
C GLY A 257 -25.68 -3.65 20.42
N ALA A 258 -24.77 -2.72 20.72
CA ALA A 258 -23.66 -2.92 21.64
C ALA A 258 -24.08 -3.20 23.10
N ALA A 259 -25.28 -2.78 23.49
CA ALA A 259 -25.86 -3.03 24.81
C ALA A 259 -26.57 -4.40 24.95
N THR A 260 -26.62 -5.19 23.87
CA THR A 260 -27.31 -6.50 23.90
C THR A 260 -26.48 -7.58 24.58
N PRO A 261 -27.12 -8.62 25.21
CA PRO A 261 -26.41 -9.77 25.72
C PRO A 261 -25.54 -10.50 24.68
N ARG A 262 -25.99 -10.54 23.42
CA ARG A 262 -25.21 -11.11 22.32
C ARG A 262 -23.89 -10.37 22.08
N ALA A 263 -23.91 -9.04 22.16
CA ALA A 263 -22.69 -8.24 22.04
C ALA A 263 -21.72 -8.49 23.21
N ALA A 264 -22.23 -8.67 24.42
CA ALA A 264 -21.42 -9.07 25.58
C ALA A 264 -20.73 -10.43 25.33
N GLN A 265 -21.48 -11.43 24.91
CA GLN A 265 -20.93 -12.76 24.56
C GLN A 265 -19.89 -12.72 23.41
N LEU A 266 -20.07 -11.84 22.42
CA LEU A 266 -19.06 -11.68 21.35
C LEU A 266 -17.77 -11.07 21.90
N ARG A 267 -17.86 -10.06 22.80
CA ARG A 267 -16.67 -9.49 23.47
C ARG A 267 -15.92 -10.50 24.32
N GLU A 268 -16.63 -11.38 25.03
CA GLU A 268 -16.02 -12.48 25.81
C GLU A 268 -15.23 -13.44 24.92
N ARG A 269 -15.58 -13.58 23.65
CA ARG A 269 -14.86 -14.37 22.66
C ARG A 269 -13.69 -13.61 21.99
N GLY A 270 -13.56 -12.31 22.24
CA GLY A 270 -12.52 -11.47 21.65
C GLY A 270 -12.90 -10.76 20.35
N VAL A 271 -14.22 -10.68 20.02
CA VAL A 271 -14.74 -9.91 18.87
C VAL A 271 -14.88 -8.43 19.22
#